data_c5e81d83c4f1c153db2b0337bc2d67e8
#
_entry.id   c5e81d83c4f1c153db2b0337bc2d67e8
#
_cell.length_a   1.000
_cell.length_b   1.000
_cell.length_c   1.000
_cell.angle_alpha   90.00
_cell.angle_beta   90.00
_cell.angle_gamma   90.00
#
_symmetry.space_group_name_H-M   'P 1'
#
loop_
_entity.id
_entity.type
_entity.pdbx_description
1 polymer ?
#
loop_
_entity_poly.entity_id
_entity_poly.type
_entity_poly.pdbx_seq_one_letter_code
_entity_poly.pdbx_strand_id
1 'polypeptide(L)'
;MIKKYNTNCKGNVIKKQTLLMKYTPLVFLPVLFCFSSVLFSCSHDDLEKKKDPTTENPKPDEGPQNPDTPGTPGNNAGVKDLISKQQFLELFPYRYGAEQSNNWIVNPSKDFYTYDALMKAVDLMADLKVVIERKGWFQKITRTKKSTNETKVIREDADFSASWNNNVVVRQEVDYADFISIGSLEVRKRELAAFLANISHETTGGWSTAPGGAYSWGLHFREEVGYDENSTTGYREENNVDYPPVAKKSYHGRGPIQLSWNYNYGQISEFLYADKNVLLKNPENVVKDAALAFQTAIWFWMTPQAPKPSCHAVMAGLWLPTQQDINEGRKPGFGATINIINGALECNKADNDKTQSRRGFYQRYLTVLNTSDPNCECQCDKMQPFK
;
A
#
# COMPACT_ATOMS: atom_id res chain seq x y z
N MET A 1 -11.71 -50.22 40.34
CA MET A 1 -10.49 -49.75 41.04
C MET A 1 -9.94 -48.54 40.25
N ILE A 2 -10.25 -47.33 40.79
CA ILE A 2 -9.93 -46.05 40.14
C ILE A 2 -8.79 -45.45 40.93
N LYS A 3 -7.64 -45.24 40.30
CA LYS A 3 -6.52 -44.48 40.89
C LYS A 3 -6.62 -43.01 40.42
N LYS A 4 -6.90 -42.13 41.38
CA LYS A 4 -6.74 -40.66 41.23
C LYS A 4 -5.27 -40.31 41.28
N TYR A 5 -4.78 -39.53 40.30
CA TYR A 5 -3.55 -38.77 40.45
C TYR A 5 -3.87 -37.31 40.66
N ASN A 6 -3.48 -36.82 41.81
CA ASN A 6 -3.48 -35.43 42.21
C ASN A 6 -2.10 -34.86 41.83
N THR A 7 -2.03 -33.81 41.01
CA THR A 7 -0.81 -33.01 40.87
C THR A 7 -1.13 -31.56 41.08
N ASN A 8 -0.73 -31.09 42.27
CA ASN A 8 -0.65 -29.67 42.62
C ASN A 8 0.45 -29.00 41.72
N CYS A 9 0.09 -28.01 40.94
CA CYS A 9 1.04 -27.02 40.41
C CYS A 9 0.77 -25.67 41.10
N LYS A 10 1.76 -25.27 41.90
CA LYS A 10 1.80 -23.93 42.54
C LYS A 10 2.05 -22.88 41.49
N GLY A 11 1.16 -21.88 41.44
CA GLY A 11 1.33 -20.71 40.58
C GLY A 11 2.46 -19.79 41.07
N ASN A 12 3.38 -19.46 40.19
CA ASN A 12 4.33 -18.38 40.40
C ASN A 12 3.70 -17.07 39.91
N VAL A 13 3.41 -16.18 40.85
CA VAL A 13 2.98 -14.81 40.58
C VAL A 13 4.20 -13.99 40.16
N ILE A 14 4.30 -13.64 38.88
CA ILE A 14 5.30 -12.67 38.39
C ILE A 14 4.77 -11.26 38.69
N LYS A 15 5.41 -10.57 39.63
CA LYS A 15 5.16 -9.16 39.94
C LYS A 15 5.67 -8.32 38.75
N LYS A 16 4.76 -7.59 38.11
CA LYS A 16 5.11 -6.51 37.16
C LYS A 16 5.74 -5.36 37.94
N GLN A 17 7.00 -5.09 37.69
CA GLN A 17 7.64 -3.84 38.11
C GLN A 17 7.30 -2.73 37.11
N THR A 18 6.56 -1.75 37.58
CA THR A 18 6.27 -0.51 36.86
C THR A 18 7.49 0.39 36.97
N LEU A 19 8.19 0.61 35.85
CA LEU A 19 9.31 1.55 35.78
C LEU A 19 8.75 2.96 35.51
N LEU A 20 8.71 3.80 36.53
CA LEU A 20 8.41 5.23 36.42
C LEU A 20 9.64 5.94 35.83
N MET A 21 9.58 6.36 34.59
CA MET A 21 10.52 7.31 34.03
C MET A 21 10.17 8.73 34.48
N LYS A 22 11.04 9.33 35.32
CA LYS A 22 11.00 10.73 35.68
C LYS A 22 11.55 11.57 34.52
N TYR A 23 10.72 12.46 34.00
CA TYR A 23 11.14 13.49 33.05
C TYR A 23 11.87 14.61 33.79
N THR A 24 13.12 14.87 33.43
CA THR A 24 13.85 16.11 33.75
C THR A 24 13.75 17.06 32.55
N PRO A 25 13.41 18.34 32.76
CA PRO A 25 13.36 19.29 31.65
C PRO A 25 14.77 19.74 31.26
N LEU A 26 15.12 19.60 29.98
CA LEU A 26 16.35 20.11 29.40
C LEU A 26 16.14 21.59 29.05
N VAL A 27 16.94 22.44 29.68
CA VAL A 27 17.00 23.88 29.43
C VAL A 27 17.73 24.11 28.10
N PHE A 28 17.05 24.74 27.14
CA PHE A 28 17.66 25.18 25.87
C PHE A 28 18.39 26.52 26.10
N LEU A 29 19.71 26.53 25.87
CA LEU A 29 20.50 27.72 25.71
C LEU A 29 20.58 28.07 24.22
N PRO A 30 20.32 29.32 23.80
CA PRO A 30 20.49 29.70 22.41
C PRO A 30 21.96 29.99 22.10
N VAL A 31 22.51 29.27 21.12
CA VAL A 31 23.84 29.57 20.57
C VAL A 31 23.64 30.60 19.44
N LEU A 32 24.24 31.80 19.70
CA LEU A 32 24.29 32.92 18.78
C LEU A 32 25.37 32.65 17.72
N PHE A 33 25.00 32.42 16.46
CA PHE A 33 25.95 32.37 15.34
C PHE A 33 26.09 33.76 14.71
N CYS A 34 27.28 34.35 14.82
CA CYS A 34 27.68 35.54 14.08
C CYS A 34 27.91 35.18 12.60
N PHE A 35 27.16 35.80 11.72
CA PHE A 35 27.44 35.83 10.28
C PHE A 35 28.44 36.93 9.97
N SER A 36 29.63 36.58 9.55
CA SER A 36 30.57 37.48 8.90
C SER A 36 30.32 37.47 7.38
N SER A 37 29.80 38.58 6.89
CA SER A 37 29.61 38.87 5.47
C SER A 37 30.95 39.21 4.81
N VAL A 38 31.36 38.43 3.83
CA VAL A 38 32.46 38.77 2.92
C VAL A 38 31.83 39.29 1.63
N LEU A 39 32.01 40.58 1.37
CA LEU A 39 31.67 41.26 0.13
C LEU A 39 32.78 40.97 -0.90
N PHE A 40 32.48 40.32 -2.00
CA PHE A 40 33.28 40.33 -3.22
C PHE A 40 32.62 41.24 -4.24
N SER A 41 33.30 42.35 -4.54
CA SER A 41 33.06 43.22 -5.66
C SER A 41 33.77 42.64 -6.88
N CYS A 42 33.08 42.45 -8.00
CA CYS A 42 33.71 42.31 -9.30
C CYS A 42 33.11 43.29 -10.30
N SER A 43 34.02 43.99 -10.92
CA SER A 43 33.88 45.05 -11.89
C SER A 43 33.29 44.60 -13.24
N HIS A 44 32.55 45.51 -13.85
CA HIS A 44 32.16 45.51 -15.25
C HIS A 44 33.40 45.50 -16.18
N ASP A 45 33.34 44.70 -17.22
CA ASP A 45 34.01 44.96 -18.50
C ASP A 45 33.07 44.67 -19.66
N ASP A 46 32.82 45.70 -20.44
CA ASP A 46 32.13 45.71 -21.73
C ASP A 46 32.90 44.96 -22.81
N LEU A 47 32.28 44.07 -23.55
CA LEU A 47 32.78 43.71 -24.89
C LEU A 47 31.63 43.31 -25.84
N GLU A 48 31.46 44.19 -26.77
CA GLU A 48 30.99 44.09 -28.17
C GLU A 48 30.15 42.90 -28.66
N LYS A 49 29.01 43.29 -29.24
CA LYS A 49 28.15 42.52 -30.16
C LYS A 49 28.91 42.06 -31.41
N LYS A 50 28.92 40.75 -31.64
CA LYS A 50 29.05 40.19 -33.00
C LYS A 50 27.79 39.40 -33.35
N LYS A 51 27.30 39.71 -34.57
CA LYS A 51 26.12 39.11 -35.19
C LYS A 51 26.33 37.64 -35.58
N ASP A 52 25.24 36.92 -35.46
CA ASP A 52 24.82 35.61 -35.94
C ASP A 52 25.47 35.02 -37.20
N PRO A 53 25.54 33.70 -37.26
CA PRO A 53 24.74 33.02 -38.28
C PRO A 53 23.85 31.90 -37.66
N THR A 54 22.62 31.90 -38.19
CA THR A 54 21.61 30.84 -38.06
C THR A 54 22.20 29.44 -38.11
N THR A 55 22.09 28.71 -36.99
CA THR A 55 22.21 27.26 -36.95
C THR A 55 20.86 26.68 -36.54
N GLU A 56 20.25 25.98 -37.49
CA GLU A 56 19.11 25.12 -37.26
C GLU A 56 19.45 24.15 -36.12
N ASN A 57 18.60 24.10 -35.11
CA ASN A 57 18.65 23.07 -34.06
C ASN A 57 18.44 21.70 -34.73
N PRO A 58 19.35 20.74 -34.59
CA PRO A 58 19.07 19.37 -34.99
C PRO A 58 17.94 18.84 -34.13
N LYS A 59 16.90 18.28 -34.79
CA LYS A 59 15.85 17.47 -34.15
C LYS A 59 16.52 16.47 -33.25
N PRO A 60 16.02 16.24 -32.00
CA PRO A 60 16.52 15.18 -31.16
C PRO A 60 16.38 13.85 -31.93
N ASP A 61 17.47 13.15 -32.06
CA ASP A 61 17.54 11.80 -32.60
C ASP A 61 16.66 10.91 -31.68
N GLU A 62 15.59 10.38 -32.24
CA GLU A 62 14.78 9.35 -31.56
C GLU A 62 15.62 8.07 -31.52
N GLY A 63 16.48 7.95 -30.50
CA GLY A 63 17.16 6.71 -30.21
C GLY A 63 16.15 5.56 -30.03
N PRO A 64 16.59 4.29 -30.17
CA PRO A 64 15.68 3.15 -30.11
C PRO A 64 14.86 3.20 -28.84
N GLN A 65 13.54 3.33 -29.00
CA GLN A 65 12.60 3.33 -27.86
C GLN A 65 12.79 2.03 -27.08
N ASN A 66 13.24 2.16 -25.85
CA ASN A 66 13.29 1.04 -24.91
C ASN A 66 11.85 0.54 -24.73
N PRO A 67 11.53 -0.74 -24.99
CA PRO A 67 10.18 -1.27 -24.85
C PRO A 67 9.62 -1.18 -23.42
N ASP A 68 10.46 -0.86 -22.43
CA ASP A 68 10.10 -0.65 -21.03
C ASP A 68 9.93 0.84 -20.66
N THR A 69 9.58 1.73 -21.60
CA THR A 69 9.34 3.15 -21.31
C THR A 69 8.18 3.30 -20.32
N PRO A 70 8.41 3.89 -19.14
CA PRO A 70 7.36 4.08 -18.13
C PRO A 70 6.29 5.06 -18.63
N GLY A 71 5.03 4.81 -18.27
CA GLY A 71 3.98 5.83 -18.30
C GLY A 71 3.14 5.95 -19.57
N THR A 72 3.32 5.09 -20.58
CA THR A 72 2.40 5.08 -21.74
C THR A 72 1.20 4.18 -21.44
N PRO A 73 -0.07 4.65 -21.64
CA PRO A 73 -1.23 3.78 -21.54
C PRO A 73 -1.08 2.58 -22.47
N GLY A 74 -1.11 1.37 -21.92
CA GLY A 74 -1.12 0.16 -22.73
C GLY A 74 -2.47 0.01 -23.43
N ASN A 75 -2.50 -0.65 -24.58
CA ASN A 75 -3.74 -1.01 -25.28
C ASN A 75 -4.63 -1.83 -24.33
N ASN A 76 -5.53 -1.19 -23.62
CA ASN A 76 -6.71 -1.64 -22.83
C ASN A 76 -6.78 -3.11 -22.31
N ALA A 77 -5.65 -3.79 -22.15
CA ALA A 77 -5.60 -5.12 -21.57
C ALA A 77 -5.64 -4.98 -20.04
N GLY A 78 -6.81 -5.08 -19.47
CA GLY A 78 -7.01 -5.09 -18.02
C GLY A 78 -6.54 -6.41 -17.38
N VAL A 79 -6.71 -6.53 -16.06
CA VAL A 79 -6.29 -7.72 -15.28
C VAL A 79 -6.79 -9.03 -15.91
N LYS A 80 -8.01 -9.06 -16.45
CA LYS A 80 -8.61 -10.23 -17.10
C LYS A 80 -7.87 -10.74 -18.33
N ASP A 81 -7.08 -9.87 -18.99
CA ASP A 81 -6.28 -10.24 -20.17
C ASP A 81 -4.88 -10.74 -19.76
N LEU A 82 -4.48 -10.51 -18.51
CA LEU A 82 -3.19 -10.91 -17.96
C LEU A 82 -3.26 -12.24 -17.19
N ILE A 83 -4.40 -12.57 -16.63
CA ILE A 83 -4.60 -13.80 -15.86
C ILE A 83 -5.96 -14.41 -16.17
N SER A 84 -5.95 -15.64 -16.65
CA SER A 84 -7.16 -16.43 -16.82
C SER A 84 -7.68 -16.97 -15.49
N LYS A 85 -8.95 -17.38 -15.45
CA LYS A 85 -9.52 -18.07 -14.29
C LYS A 85 -8.74 -19.34 -13.94
N GLN A 86 -8.26 -20.09 -14.93
CA GLN A 86 -7.45 -21.28 -14.72
C GLN A 86 -6.12 -20.95 -14.04
N GLN A 87 -5.42 -19.92 -14.51
CA GLN A 87 -4.18 -19.48 -13.87
C GLN A 87 -4.41 -18.96 -12.45
N PHE A 88 -5.51 -18.25 -12.19
CA PHE A 88 -5.87 -17.83 -10.84
C PHE A 88 -6.07 -19.03 -9.91
N LEU A 89 -6.74 -20.08 -10.36
CA LEU A 89 -6.91 -21.32 -9.59
C LEU A 89 -5.59 -22.02 -9.33
N GLU A 90 -4.66 -21.97 -10.28
CA GLU A 90 -3.31 -22.52 -10.14
C GLU A 90 -2.45 -21.73 -9.15
N LEU A 91 -2.57 -20.38 -9.14
CA LEU A 91 -1.87 -19.53 -8.18
C LEU A 91 -2.36 -19.78 -6.75
N PHE A 92 -3.65 -19.99 -6.56
CA PHE A 92 -4.31 -20.04 -5.25
C PHE A 92 -5.09 -21.34 -5.01
N PRO A 93 -4.45 -22.52 -5.08
CA PRO A 93 -5.17 -23.80 -4.94
C PRO A 93 -5.75 -24.03 -3.53
N TYR A 94 -5.24 -23.32 -2.51
CA TYR A 94 -5.67 -23.44 -1.11
C TYR A 94 -6.27 -22.13 -0.56
N ARG A 95 -6.83 -21.27 -1.41
CA ARG A 95 -7.33 -19.93 -1.05
C ARG A 95 -8.49 -19.96 -0.05
N TYR A 96 -9.59 -20.31 -0.38
CA TYR A 96 -10.90 -20.45 0.29
C TYR A 96 -11.29 -19.42 1.35
N GLY A 97 -10.40 -18.59 1.89
CA GLY A 97 -10.71 -17.56 2.87
C GLY A 97 -11.16 -18.15 4.22
N ALA A 98 -10.33 -18.96 4.85
CA ALA A 98 -10.62 -19.54 6.16
C ALA A 98 -10.89 -18.46 7.22
N GLU A 99 -11.88 -18.70 8.06
CA GLU A 99 -12.32 -17.76 9.10
C GLU A 99 -11.38 -17.75 10.31
N GLN A 100 -10.74 -18.87 10.63
CA GLN A 100 -9.92 -19.02 11.85
C GLN A 100 -8.65 -19.83 11.64
N SER A 101 -7.67 -19.53 12.46
CA SER A 101 -6.29 -20.03 12.42
C SER A 101 -6.10 -21.54 12.50
N ASN A 102 -7.02 -22.25 13.12
CA ASN A 102 -6.87 -23.69 13.32
C ASN A 102 -7.44 -24.52 12.18
N ASN A 103 -7.97 -23.87 11.16
CA ASN A 103 -8.61 -24.56 10.06
C ASN A 103 -7.72 -24.54 8.82
N TRP A 104 -6.67 -25.34 8.83
CA TRP A 104 -5.86 -25.67 7.66
C TRP A 104 -6.63 -26.56 6.65
N ILE A 105 -7.91 -26.85 6.96
CA ILE A 105 -8.75 -27.67 6.10
C ILE A 105 -9.32 -26.78 5.01
N VAL A 106 -8.90 -27.04 3.80
CA VAL A 106 -9.44 -26.45 2.59
C VAL A 106 -10.90 -26.88 2.42
N ASN A 107 -11.80 -25.90 2.44
CA ASN A 107 -13.22 -26.15 2.21
C ASN A 107 -13.71 -25.44 0.94
N PRO A 108 -13.77 -26.12 -0.21
CA PRO A 108 -14.17 -25.51 -1.47
C PRO A 108 -15.57 -24.89 -1.45
N SER A 109 -16.47 -25.37 -0.59
CA SER A 109 -17.83 -24.81 -0.48
C SER A 109 -17.87 -23.42 0.18
N LYS A 110 -16.79 -23.03 0.82
CA LYS A 110 -16.60 -21.72 1.49
C LYS A 110 -15.63 -20.81 0.72
N ASP A 111 -15.44 -21.03 -0.59
CA ASP A 111 -14.55 -20.22 -1.40
C ASP A 111 -14.98 -18.75 -1.41
N PHE A 112 -14.23 -17.92 -0.67
CA PHE A 112 -14.49 -16.49 -0.54
C PHE A 112 -13.74 -15.68 -1.60
N TYR A 113 -12.45 -15.95 -1.80
CA TYR A 113 -11.62 -15.21 -2.74
C TYR A 113 -11.70 -15.78 -4.16
N THR A 114 -12.83 -15.60 -4.83
CA THR A 114 -13.01 -16.11 -6.19
C THR A 114 -12.41 -15.21 -7.26
N TYR A 115 -12.05 -15.78 -8.41
CA TYR A 115 -11.65 -15.00 -9.59
C TYR A 115 -12.73 -13.99 -10.00
N ASP A 116 -13.99 -14.41 -9.98
CA ASP A 116 -15.11 -13.57 -10.39
C ASP A 116 -15.28 -12.37 -9.42
N ALA A 117 -15.00 -12.56 -8.13
CA ALA A 117 -15.00 -11.48 -7.14
C ALA A 117 -13.85 -10.47 -7.38
N LEU A 118 -12.66 -10.95 -7.75
CA LEU A 118 -11.55 -10.07 -8.14
C LEU A 118 -11.92 -9.25 -9.40
N MET A 119 -12.44 -9.88 -10.44
CA MET A 119 -12.84 -9.18 -11.67
C MET A 119 -13.94 -8.15 -11.39
N LYS A 120 -14.94 -8.50 -10.58
CA LYS A 120 -15.98 -7.55 -10.14
C LYS A 120 -15.40 -6.37 -9.38
N ALA A 121 -14.42 -6.60 -8.51
CA ALA A 121 -13.75 -5.51 -7.77
C ALA A 121 -12.99 -4.58 -8.72
N VAL A 122 -12.29 -5.14 -9.71
CA VAL A 122 -11.58 -4.34 -10.74
C VAL A 122 -12.57 -3.45 -11.49
N ASP A 123 -13.70 -4.02 -11.97
CA ASP A 123 -14.71 -3.26 -12.70
C ASP A 123 -15.34 -2.14 -11.83
N LEU A 124 -15.66 -2.44 -10.57
CA LEU A 124 -16.23 -1.46 -9.64
C LEU A 124 -15.24 -0.33 -9.31
N MET A 125 -13.96 -0.67 -9.14
CA MET A 125 -12.92 0.34 -8.89
C MET A 125 -12.64 1.17 -10.13
N ALA A 126 -12.64 0.58 -11.32
CA ALA A 126 -12.45 1.30 -12.57
C ALA A 126 -13.46 2.42 -12.82
N ASP A 127 -14.62 2.38 -12.16
CA ASP A 127 -15.65 3.44 -12.19
C ASP A 127 -15.29 4.67 -11.32
N LEU A 128 -14.23 4.58 -10.52
CA LEU A 128 -13.84 5.63 -9.58
C LEU A 128 -12.58 6.37 -10.05
N LYS A 129 -12.58 7.67 -9.78
CA LYS A 129 -11.44 8.56 -9.94
C LYS A 129 -11.41 9.53 -8.77
N VAL A 130 -10.23 9.86 -8.28
CA VAL A 130 -10.07 10.85 -7.23
C VAL A 130 -8.99 11.86 -7.59
N VAL A 131 -9.18 13.08 -7.11
CA VAL A 131 -8.19 14.15 -7.11
C VAL A 131 -7.82 14.43 -5.67
N ILE A 132 -6.54 14.30 -5.35
CA ILE A 132 -5.97 14.60 -4.04
C ILE A 132 -5.18 15.89 -4.19
N GLU A 133 -5.62 16.93 -3.53
CA GLU A 133 -4.95 18.23 -3.44
C GLU A 133 -4.33 18.37 -2.06
N ARG A 134 -3.06 18.79 -1.99
CA ARG A 134 -2.34 19.03 -0.72
C ARG A 134 -1.81 20.43 -0.68
N LYS A 135 -1.97 21.07 0.49
CA LYS A 135 -1.37 22.34 0.86
C LYS A 135 -0.60 22.15 2.18
N GLY A 136 0.71 21.93 2.10
CA GLY A 136 1.47 21.49 3.27
C GLY A 136 0.95 20.14 3.78
N TRP A 137 0.50 20.10 5.03
CA TRP A 137 -0.04 18.91 5.68
C TRP A 137 -1.53 18.67 5.45
N PHE A 138 -2.24 19.68 4.94
CA PHE A 138 -3.69 19.65 4.75
C PHE A 138 -4.04 19.12 3.37
N GLN A 139 -5.13 18.38 3.28
CA GLN A 139 -5.58 17.79 2.03
C GLN A 139 -7.06 18.03 1.77
N LYS A 140 -7.38 18.06 0.48
CA LYS A 140 -8.73 18.01 -0.05
C LYS A 140 -8.81 16.87 -1.04
N ILE A 141 -9.82 16.02 -0.91
CA ILE A 141 -10.03 14.87 -1.79
C ILE A 141 -11.38 15.01 -2.46
N THR A 142 -11.35 15.03 -3.78
CA THR A 142 -12.55 15.06 -4.61
C THR A 142 -12.66 13.71 -5.34
N ARG A 143 -13.80 13.05 -5.16
CA ARG A 143 -14.13 11.76 -5.79
C ARG A 143 -15.10 11.98 -6.94
N THR A 144 -14.87 11.31 -8.05
CA THR A 144 -15.79 11.23 -9.19
C THR A 144 -16.17 9.77 -9.44
N LYS A 145 -17.47 9.51 -9.54
CA LYS A 145 -18.01 8.25 -10.05
C LYS A 145 -18.31 8.42 -11.54
N LYS A 146 -17.52 7.75 -12.39
CA LYS A 146 -17.53 8.00 -13.84
C LYS A 146 -18.86 7.61 -14.51
N SER A 147 -19.46 6.51 -14.09
CA SER A 147 -20.74 6.01 -14.67
C SER A 147 -21.92 6.97 -14.48
N THR A 148 -21.88 7.81 -13.45
CA THR A 148 -22.94 8.77 -13.13
C THR A 148 -22.50 10.23 -13.27
N ASN A 149 -21.23 10.50 -13.56
CA ASN A 149 -20.60 11.83 -13.50
C ASN A 149 -20.77 12.53 -12.14
N GLU A 150 -21.07 11.78 -11.09
CA GLU A 150 -21.19 12.32 -9.74
C GLU A 150 -19.81 12.71 -9.21
N THR A 151 -19.63 13.99 -8.90
CA THR A 151 -18.40 14.50 -8.29
C THR A 151 -18.72 15.07 -6.90
N LYS A 152 -17.96 14.63 -5.90
CA LYS A 152 -18.15 15.02 -4.49
C LYS A 152 -16.81 15.21 -3.80
N VAL A 153 -16.69 16.29 -3.03
CA VAL A 153 -15.61 16.44 -2.05
C VAL A 153 -15.92 15.45 -0.91
N ILE A 154 -15.08 14.44 -0.76
CA ILE A 154 -15.24 13.40 0.26
C ILE A 154 -14.44 13.72 1.52
N ARG A 155 -13.39 14.54 1.41
CA ARG A 155 -12.60 15.04 2.52
C ARG A 155 -12.09 16.45 2.22
N GLU A 156 -12.15 17.33 3.19
CA GLU A 156 -11.44 18.61 3.19
C GLU A 156 -11.01 18.91 4.63
N ASP A 157 -9.69 18.96 4.86
CA ASP A 157 -9.15 19.32 6.16
C ASP A 157 -9.47 20.81 6.46
N ALA A 158 -9.83 21.14 7.70
CA ALA A 158 -10.37 22.45 8.08
C ALA A 158 -9.49 23.64 7.63
N ASP A 159 -8.18 23.46 7.68
CA ASP A 159 -7.22 24.51 7.32
C ASP A 159 -6.73 24.44 5.86
N PHE A 160 -7.26 23.56 5.05
CA PHE A 160 -6.89 23.47 3.63
C PHE A 160 -7.22 24.79 2.90
N SER A 161 -8.42 25.34 3.11
CA SER A 161 -8.91 26.59 2.50
C SER A 161 -8.73 27.83 3.39
N ALA A 162 -8.02 27.71 4.53
CA ALA A 162 -7.80 28.83 5.43
C ALA A 162 -6.96 29.93 4.78
N SER A 163 -7.29 31.19 5.03
CA SER A 163 -6.64 32.36 4.43
C SER A 163 -5.14 32.47 4.76
N TRP A 164 -4.70 31.91 5.90
CA TRP A 164 -3.30 31.87 6.29
C TRP A 164 -2.50 30.77 5.58
N ASN A 165 -3.16 29.75 5.01
CA ASN A 165 -2.49 28.64 4.35
C ASN A 165 -2.12 29.03 2.91
N ASN A 166 -0.94 29.64 2.75
CA ASN A 166 -0.41 30.11 1.48
C ASN A 166 0.49 29.06 0.78
N ASN A 167 0.52 27.81 1.26
CA ASN A 167 1.29 26.75 0.61
C ASN A 167 0.80 26.51 -0.83
N VAL A 168 1.74 26.14 -1.70
CA VAL A 168 1.41 25.75 -3.07
C VAL A 168 0.57 24.49 -3.05
N VAL A 169 -0.46 24.44 -3.90
CA VAL A 169 -1.27 23.24 -4.09
C VAL A 169 -0.48 22.21 -4.90
N VAL A 170 -0.25 21.07 -4.31
CA VAL A 170 0.23 19.87 -5.02
C VAL A 170 -0.97 19.01 -5.35
N ARG A 171 -1.23 18.78 -6.63
CA ARG A 171 -2.37 18.01 -7.12
C ARG A 171 -1.91 16.66 -7.65
N GLN A 172 -2.59 15.60 -7.24
CA GLN A 172 -2.39 14.25 -7.72
C GLN A 172 -3.74 13.65 -8.11
N GLU A 173 -3.79 13.07 -9.29
CA GLU A 173 -4.97 12.37 -9.79
C GLU A 173 -4.73 10.86 -9.71
N VAL A 174 -5.74 10.11 -9.29
CA VAL A 174 -5.75 8.65 -9.25
C VAL A 174 -7.00 8.18 -9.99
N ASP A 175 -6.81 7.64 -11.18
CA ASP A 175 -7.85 6.89 -11.89
C ASP A 175 -7.69 5.40 -11.56
N TYR A 176 -8.68 4.81 -10.92
CA TYR A 176 -8.58 3.40 -10.56
C TYR A 176 -8.71 2.46 -11.78
N ALA A 177 -9.10 2.97 -12.96
CA ALA A 177 -9.01 2.22 -14.21
C ALA A 177 -7.56 1.96 -14.64
N ASP A 178 -6.61 2.72 -14.10
CA ASP A 178 -5.18 2.53 -14.37
C ASP A 178 -4.60 1.30 -13.65
N PHE A 179 -5.36 0.67 -12.76
CA PHE A 179 -4.93 -0.53 -12.03
C PHE A 179 -4.46 -1.62 -12.99
N ILE A 180 -3.14 -1.88 -12.98
CA ILE A 180 -2.48 -2.90 -13.81
C ILE A 180 -2.75 -2.71 -15.31
N SER A 181 -2.91 -1.45 -15.75
CA SER A 181 -3.17 -1.13 -17.17
C SER A 181 -2.09 -0.24 -17.80
N ILE A 182 -1.14 0.25 -17.01
CA ILE A 182 -0.11 1.18 -17.46
C ILE A 182 1.18 0.45 -17.86
N GLY A 183 1.83 0.91 -18.92
CA GLY A 183 3.11 0.40 -19.40
C GLY A 183 2.99 -0.80 -20.34
N SER A 184 4.13 -1.43 -20.63
CA SER A 184 4.23 -2.60 -21.49
C SER A 184 3.53 -3.83 -20.88
N LEU A 185 3.30 -4.85 -21.68
CA LEU A 185 2.75 -6.13 -21.19
C LEU A 185 3.57 -6.68 -20.00
N GLU A 186 4.88 -6.59 -20.09
CA GLU A 186 5.79 -7.10 -19.04
C GLU A 186 5.71 -6.27 -17.75
N VAL A 187 5.60 -4.94 -17.87
CA VAL A 187 5.38 -4.06 -16.71
C VAL A 187 4.07 -4.43 -16.01
N ARG A 188 3.00 -4.59 -16.74
CA ARG A 188 1.67 -4.95 -16.19
C ARG A 188 1.65 -6.34 -15.55
N LYS A 189 2.32 -7.32 -16.15
CA LYS A 189 2.46 -8.66 -15.56
C LYS A 189 3.28 -8.61 -14.25
N ARG A 190 4.37 -7.83 -14.22
CA ARG A 190 5.16 -7.62 -13.00
C ARG A 190 4.34 -6.93 -11.92
N GLU A 191 3.56 -5.90 -12.27
CA GLU A 191 2.66 -5.24 -11.31
C GLU A 191 1.61 -6.20 -10.78
N LEU A 192 0.97 -7.00 -11.63
CA LEU A 192 0.01 -8.03 -11.22
C LEU A 192 0.65 -9.04 -10.27
N ALA A 193 1.84 -9.55 -10.62
CA ALA A 193 2.58 -10.47 -9.75
C ALA A 193 2.89 -9.83 -8.38
N ALA A 194 3.31 -8.57 -8.36
CA ALA A 194 3.62 -7.83 -7.13
C ALA A 194 2.38 -7.60 -6.25
N PHE A 195 1.26 -7.20 -6.84
CA PHE A 195 -0.01 -7.06 -6.15
C PHE A 195 -0.44 -8.38 -5.52
N LEU A 196 -0.51 -9.44 -6.34
CA LEU A 196 -0.93 -10.77 -5.89
C LEU A 196 0.02 -11.32 -4.81
N ALA A 197 1.34 -11.09 -4.92
CA ALA A 197 2.31 -11.56 -3.93
C ALA A 197 2.11 -10.90 -2.55
N ASN A 198 1.88 -9.60 -2.52
CA ASN A 198 1.65 -8.89 -1.26
C ASN A 198 0.36 -9.34 -0.58
N ILE A 199 -0.75 -9.40 -1.30
CA ILE A 199 -2.03 -9.88 -0.72
C ILE A 199 -1.98 -11.35 -0.32
N SER A 200 -1.13 -12.16 -0.97
CA SER A 200 -0.91 -13.55 -0.60
C SER A 200 -0.14 -13.69 0.70
N HIS A 201 0.89 -12.86 0.88
CA HIS A 201 1.64 -12.85 2.14
C HIS A 201 0.75 -12.45 3.32
N GLU A 202 -0.06 -11.41 3.16
CA GLU A 202 -0.97 -10.90 4.21
C GLU A 202 -2.00 -11.95 4.66
N THR A 203 -2.33 -12.91 3.80
CA THR A 203 -3.40 -13.88 4.03
C THR A 203 -2.90 -15.33 4.03
N THR A 204 -1.59 -15.55 4.06
CA THR A 204 -1.04 -16.89 3.88
C THR A 204 -1.36 -17.83 5.03
N GLY A 205 -1.79 -19.05 4.68
CA GLY A 205 -1.84 -20.19 5.57
C GLY A 205 -0.70 -21.19 5.37
N GLY A 206 0.31 -20.84 4.55
CA GLY A 206 1.39 -21.74 4.17
C GLY A 206 2.49 -21.88 5.21
N TRP A 207 3.17 -23.03 5.17
CA TRP A 207 4.36 -23.30 5.96
C TRP A 207 5.39 -24.04 5.09
N SER A 208 6.62 -24.22 5.55
CA SER A 208 7.74 -24.73 4.72
C SER A 208 7.50 -26.08 4.05
N THR A 209 6.70 -26.95 4.66
CA THR A 209 6.35 -28.29 4.15
C THR A 209 4.87 -28.40 3.77
N ALA A 210 4.19 -27.28 3.52
CA ALA A 210 2.80 -27.28 3.13
C ALA A 210 2.56 -28.05 1.81
N PRO A 211 1.41 -28.71 1.63
CA PRO A 211 1.04 -29.32 0.36
C PRO A 211 1.10 -28.29 -0.78
N GLY A 212 1.74 -28.64 -1.90
CA GLY A 212 1.95 -27.72 -3.02
C GLY A 212 3.00 -26.63 -2.78
N GLY A 213 3.68 -26.66 -1.62
CA GLY A 213 4.66 -25.65 -1.19
C GLY A 213 4.02 -24.46 -0.48
N ALA A 214 4.82 -23.76 0.34
CA ALA A 214 4.37 -22.63 1.16
C ALA A 214 3.62 -21.54 0.34
N TYR A 215 4.11 -21.24 -0.85
CA TYR A 215 3.58 -20.18 -1.71
C TYR A 215 2.34 -20.58 -2.53
N SER A 216 1.74 -21.73 -2.26
CA SER A 216 0.43 -22.13 -2.80
C SER A 216 -0.75 -21.74 -1.90
N TRP A 217 -0.47 -21.19 -0.71
CA TRP A 217 -1.42 -20.90 0.36
C TRP A 217 -1.76 -19.41 0.52
N GLY A 218 -1.58 -18.61 -0.52
CA GLY A 218 -2.08 -17.24 -0.55
C GLY A 218 -3.61 -17.19 -0.57
N LEU A 219 -4.20 -16.09 -0.12
CA LEU A 219 -5.65 -15.89 -0.01
C LEU A 219 -6.34 -16.96 0.87
N HIS A 220 -5.61 -17.52 1.84
CA HIS A 220 -6.14 -18.56 2.70
C HIS A 220 -7.01 -18.00 3.84
N PHE A 221 -6.51 -16.97 4.55
CA PHE A 221 -7.27 -16.31 5.61
C PHE A 221 -7.94 -15.04 5.11
N ARG A 222 -9.19 -14.79 5.50
CA ARG A 222 -9.91 -13.57 5.19
C ARG A 222 -9.91 -12.54 6.33
N GLU A 223 -9.52 -12.98 7.52
CA GLU A 223 -9.54 -12.20 8.76
C GLU A 223 -8.33 -12.55 9.60
N GLU A 224 -7.83 -11.59 10.36
CA GLU A 224 -6.66 -11.75 11.22
C GLU A 224 -6.91 -12.83 12.27
N VAL A 225 -5.93 -13.70 12.43
CA VAL A 225 -5.97 -14.82 13.37
C VAL A 225 -6.14 -14.32 14.81
N GLY A 226 -7.11 -14.87 15.51
CA GLY A 226 -7.44 -14.49 16.89
C GLY A 226 -8.54 -13.43 17.03
N TYR A 227 -9.06 -12.95 15.89
CA TYR A 227 -10.21 -12.07 15.81
C TYR A 227 -11.36 -12.75 15.07
N ASP A 228 -12.59 -12.27 15.32
CA ASP A 228 -13.81 -12.71 14.66
C ASP A 228 -14.86 -11.58 14.61
N GLU A 229 -16.05 -11.86 14.11
CA GLU A 229 -17.15 -10.89 14.03
C GLU A 229 -17.64 -10.37 15.40
N ASN A 230 -17.37 -11.11 16.47
CA ASN A 230 -17.76 -10.74 17.85
C ASN A 230 -16.67 -9.90 18.53
N SER A 231 -15.52 -9.73 17.91
CA SER A 231 -14.41 -8.93 18.44
C SER A 231 -14.81 -7.46 18.54
N THR A 232 -14.73 -6.90 19.75
CA THR A 232 -15.20 -5.54 20.06
C THR A 232 -14.08 -4.54 20.30
N THR A 233 -12.84 -5.00 20.31
CA THR A 233 -11.63 -4.22 20.56
C THR A 233 -10.55 -4.61 19.54
N GLY A 234 -9.51 -3.79 19.42
CA GLY A 234 -8.39 -4.01 18.52
C GLY A 234 -8.33 -3.00 17.39
N TYR A 235 -7.12 -2.54 17.12
CA TYR A 235 -6.80 -1.60 16.05
C TYR A 235 -7.66 -0.33 16.07
N ARG A 236 -7.78 0.26 17.27
CA ARG A 236 -8.60 1.45 17.53
C ARG A 236 -7.70 2.61 17.95
N GLU A 237 -7.66 3.64 17.14
CA GLU A 237 -7.09 4.94 17.49
C GLU A 237 -8.22 5.80 18.08
N GLU A 238 -8.36 5.77 19.40
CA GLU A 238 -9.50 6.36 20.11
C GLU A 238 -9.59 7.89 19.94
N ASN A 239 -8.46 8.56 19.74
CA ASN A 239 -8.35 10.01 19.58
C ASN A 239 -8.39 10.47 18.12
N ASN A 240 -8.67 9.59 17.16
CA ASN A 240 -8.77 9.99 15.77
C ASN A 240 -10.04 10.80 15.53
N VAL A 241 -9.87 12.09 15.24
CA VAL A 241 -10.97 13.05 15.08
C VAL A 241 -11.71 12.84 13.75
N ASP A 242 -10.97 12.52 12.70
CA ASP A 242 -11.55 12.35 11.35
C ASP A 242 -12.36 11.07 11.25
N TYR A 243 -11.83 9.98 11.84
CA TYR A 243 -12.41 8.64 11.77
C TYR A 243 -12.54 8.01 13.16
N PRO A 244 -13.36 8.58 14.05
CA PRO A 244 -13.50 8.08 15.41
C PRO A 244 -14.01 6.63 15.40
N PRO A 245 -13.40 5.74 16.19
CA PRO A 245 -13.84 4.36 16.22
C PRO A 245 -15.21 4.21 16.85
N VAL A 246 -16.07 3.42 16.23
CA VAL A 246 -17.42 3.14 16.74
C VAL A 246 -17.35 2.21 17.94
N ALA A 247 -18.14 2.48 18.97
CA ALA A 247 -18.19 1.64 20.18
C ALA A 247 -18.48 0.17 19.84
N LYS A 248 -17.77 -0.74 20.49
CA LYS A 248 -17.91 -2.20 20.32
C LYS A 248 -17.59 -2.68 18.89
N LYS A 249 -16.77 -1.95 18.14
CA LYS A 249 -16.24 -2.41 16.84
C LYS A 249 -14.73 -2.59 16.92
N SER A 250 -14.23 -3.67 16.34
CA SER A 250 -12.82 -3.94 16.13
C SER A 250 -12.47 -3.68 14.67
N TYR A 251 -11.30 -3.06 14.45
CA TYR A 251 -10.78 -2.74 13.12
C TYR A 251 -9.51 -3.54 12.84
N HIS A 252 -9.51 -4.81 13.26
CA HIS A 252 -8.45 -5.76 12.98
C HIS A 252 -8.35 -6.07 11.48
N GLY A 253 -7.28 -6.73 11.09
CA GLY A 253 -6.97 -7.03 9.69
C GLY A 253 -8.06 -7.86 9.00
N ARG A 254 -8.62 -7.33 7.88
CA ARG A 254 -9.62 -8.03 7.07
C ARG A 254 -9.32 -7.90 5.59
N GLY A 255 -9.78 -8.91 4.86
CA GLY A 255 -9.63 -8.96 3.41
C GLY A 255 -8.19 -9.26 2.97
N PRO A 256 -7.92 -9.23 1.65
CA PRO A 256 -6.66 -9.72 1.11
C PRO A 256 -5.45 -8.83 1.44
N ILE A 257 -5.67 -7.56 1.80
CA ILE A 257 -4.61 -6.63 2.25
C ILE A 257 -4.51 -6.52 3.77
N GLN A 258 -5.33 -7.27 4.53
CA GLN A 258 -5.44 -7.18 5.99
C GLN A 258 -5.66 -5.73 6.45
N LEU A 259 -6.66 -5.07 5.83
CA LEU A 259 -7.04 -3.70 6.16
C LEU A 259 -7.28 -3.56 7.67
N SER A 260 -6.47 -2.75 8.35
CA SER A 260 -6.48 -2.57 9.80
C SER A 260 -6.60 -1.10 10.17
N TRP A 261 -7.06 -0.81 11.39
CA TRP A 261 -7.23 0.51 12.00
C TRP A 261 -8.46 1.28 11.50
N ASN A 262 -9.19 1.89 12.43
CA ASN A 262 -10.41 2.67 12.14
C ASN A 262 -10.22 3.73 11.06
N TYR A 263 -9.09 4.44 11.03
CA TYR A 263 -8.84 5.45 10.03
C TYR A 263 -8.72 4.89 8.60
N ASN A 264 -8.17 3.70 8.40
CA ASN A 264 -8.13 3.07 7.08
C ASN A 264 -9.53 2.61 6.64
N TYR A 265 -10.34 2.03 7.57
CA TYR A 265 -11.73 1.69 7.28
C TYR A 265 -12.56 2.93 6.93
N GLY A 266 -12.36 4.04 7.65
CA GLY A 266 -13.05 5.29 7.37
C GLY A 266 -12.64 5.88 6.03
N GLN A 267 -11.34 5.96 5.73
CA GLN A 267 -10.83 6.48 4.46
C GLN A 267 -11.38 5.69 3.27
N ILE A 268 -11.21 4.37 3.26
CA ILE A 268 -11.71 3.59 2.13
C ILE A 268 -13.23 3.68 1.99
N SER A 269 -13.96 3.79 3.09
CA SER A 269 -15.40 4.00 3.07
C SER A 269 -15.78 5.31 2.34
N GLU A 270 -15.03 6.41 2.57
CA GLU A 270 -15.21 7.66 1.82
C GLU A 270 -14.95 7.48 0.33
N PHE A 271 -13.87 6.78 -0.02
CA PHE A 271 -13.53 6.54 -1.43
C PHE A 271 -14.59 5.69 -2.16
N LEU A 272 -15.08 4.63 -1.52
CA LEU A 272 -16.06 3.74 -2.16
C LEU A 272 -17.48 4.32 -2.15
N TYR A 273 -17.91 4.91 -1.03
CA TYR A 273 -19.31 5.25 -0.78
C TYR A 273 -19.57 6.75 -0.64
N ALA A 274 -18.53 7.60 -0.65
CA ALA A 274 -18.59 9.01 -0.29
C ALA A 274 -19.19 9.25 1.13
N ASP A 275 -19.07 8.24 2.00
CA ASP A 275 -19.48 8.25 3.41
C ASP A 275 -18.52 7.39 4.25
N LYS A 276 -17.82 8.02 5.20
CA LYS A 276 -16.89 7.34 6.09
C LYS A 276 -17.53 6.29 7.00
N ASN A 277 -18.83 6.46 7.28
CA ASN A 277 -19.53 5.67 8.28
C ASN A 277 -19.92 4.26 7.81
N VAL A 278 -19.95 3.98 6.51
CA VAL A 278 -20.41 2.68 6.01
C VAL A 278 -19.54 1.56 6.58
N LEU A 279 -18.21 1.67 6.45
CA LEU A 279 -17.28 0.66 6.97
C LEU A 279 -16.82 0.94 8.41
N LEU A 280 -16.90 2.17 8.92
CA LEU A 280 -16.67 2.43 10.34
C LEU A 280 -17.73 1.75 11.22
N LYS A 281 -18.98 1.77 10.79
CA LYS A 281 -20.08 1.12 11.51
C LYS A 281 -20.15 -0.39 11.28
N ASN A 282 -19.70 -0.85 10.10
CA ASN A 282 -19.82 -2.26 9.70
C ASN A 282 -18.50 -2.77 9.09
N PRO A 283 -17.39 -2.79 9.88
CA PRO A 283 -16.10 -3.25 9.39
C PRO A 283 -16.12 -4.71 8.92
N GLU A 284 -17.00 -5.53 9.48
CA GLU A 284 -17.24 -6.93 9.13
C GLU A 284 -17.75 -7.13 7.69
N ASN A 285 -18.25 -6.09 7.02
CA ASN A 285 -18.67 -6.20 5.61
C ASN A 285 -17.51 -6.59 4.70
N VAL A 286 -16.27 -6.24 5.04
CA VAL A 286 -15.07 -6.61 4.29
C VAL A 286 -14.87 -8.13 4.21
N VAL A 287 -15.33 -8.90 5.19
CA VAL A 287 -15.24 -10.36 5.19
C VAL A 287 -16.55 -11.04 4.81
N LYS A 288 -17.60 -10.27 4.49
CA LYS A 288 -18.89 -10.78 4.00
C LYS A 288 -19.05 -10.64 2.49
N ASP A 289 -18.38 -9.65 1.88
CA ASP A 289 -18.38 -9.41 0.43
C ASP A 289 -16.96 -9.50 -0.13
N ALA A 290 -16.70 -10.54 -0.89
CA ALA A 290 -15.39 -10.78 -1.49
C ALA A 290 -14.98 -9.71 -2.51
N ALA A 291 -15.93 -9.14 -3.26
CA ALA A 291 -15.62 -8.04 -4.17
C ALA A 291 -15.20 -6.78 -3.38
N LEU A 292 -15.92 -6.46 -2.28
CA LEU A 292 -15.52 -5.39 -1.38
C LEU A 292 -14.14 -5.66 -0.77
N ALA A 293 -13.86 -6.90 -0.37
CA ALA A 293 -12.54 -7.27 0.14
C ALA A 293 -11.42 -6.96 -0.87
N PHE A 294 -11.58 -7.34 -2.13
CA PHE A 294 -10.62 -6.99 -3.19
C PHE A 294 -10.59 -5.49 -3.49
N GLN A 295 -11.71 -4.76 -3.41
CA GLN A 295 -11.71 -3.30 -3.55
C GLN A 295 -10.83 -2.63 -2.48
N THR A 296 -10.78 -3.15 -1.25
CA THR A 296 -9.89 -2.61 -0.20
C THR A 296 -8.42 -2.75 -0.58
N ALA A 297 -8.04 -3.88 -1.18
CA ALA A 297 -6.68 -4.11 -1.63
C ALA A 297 -6.30 -3.23 -2.84
N ILE A 298 -7.20 -3.10 -3.82
CA ILE A 298 -6.98 -2.23 -4.99
C ILE A 298 -6.86 -0.77 -4.54
N TRP A 299 -7.73 -0.32 -3.63
CA TRP A 299 -7.64 1.02 -3.06
C TRP A 299 -6.28 1.27 -2.42
N PHE A 300 -5.83 0.37 -1.55
CA PHE A 300 -4.54 0.51 -0.88
C PHE A 300 -3.37 0.53 -1.86
N TRP A 301 -3.44 -0.30 -2.92
CA TRP A 301 -2.42 -0.40 -3.96
C TRP A 301 -2.29 0.87 -4.80
N MET A 302 -3.44 1.47 -5.15
CA MET A 302 -3.54 2.61 -6.07
C MET A 302 -3.40 3.95 -5.38
N THR A 303 -3.75 4.06 -4.08
CA THR A 303 -3.89 5.35 -3.41
C THR A 303 -2.59 5.77 -2.73
N PRO A 304 -1.97 6.89 -3.13
CA PRO A 304 -0.81 7.42 -2.44
C PRO A 304 -1.21 8.01 -1.08
N GLN A 305 -0.43 7.72 -0.06
CA GLN A 305 -0.60 8.27 1.29
C GLN A 305 0.67 9.00 1.69
N ALA A 306 0.78 10.29 1.31
CA ALA A 306 2.01 11.06 1.52
C ALA A 306 2.58 10.87 2.93
N PRO A 307 3.91 10.69 3.05
CA PRO A 307 4.89 10.79 1.96
C PRO A 307 5.04 9.52 1.09
N LYS A 308 4.24 8.47 1.33
CA LYS A 308 4.29 7.22 0.57
C LYS A 308 3.72 7.41 -0.84
N PRO A 309 4.42 7.00 -1.91
CA PRO A 309 3.80 6.82 -3.23
C PRO A 309 2.78 5.67 -3.20
N SER A 310 1.99 5.51 -4.24
CA SER A 310 1.21 4.28 -4.41
C SER A 310 2.10 3.13 -4.87
N CYS A 311 1.74 1.89 -4.51
CA CYS A 311 2.42 0.70 -5.03
C CYS A 311 2.30 0.62 -6.57
N HIS A 312 1.16 1.03 -7.13
CA HIS A 312 0.94 1.17 -8.56
C HIS A 312 1.99 2.08 -9.20
N ALA A 313 2.15 3.31 -8.69
CA ALA A 313 3.12 4.25 -9.24
C ALA A 313 4.57 3.70 -9.22
N VAL A 314 4.91 2.94 -8.19
CA VAL A 314 6.22 2.27 -8.09
C VAL A 314 6.38 1.21 -9.19
N MET A 315 5.40 0.30 -9.32
CA MET A 315 5.51 -0.84 -10.23
C MET A 315 5.28 -0.47 -11.70
N ALA A 316 4.48 0.57 -11.97
CA ALA A 316 4.26 1.12 -13.30
C ALA A 316 5.38 2.10 -13.76
N GLY A 317 6.40 2.35 -12.93
CA GLY A 317 7.50 3.26 -13.26
C GLY A 317 7.11 4.75 -13.26
N LEU A 318 6.02 5.11 -12.60
CA LEU A 318 5.53 6.48 -12.49
C LEU A 318 6.11 7.24 -11.29
N TRP A 319 6.64 6.53 -10.30
CA TRP A 319 7.25 7.12 -9.13
C TRP A 319 8.72 7.43 -9.39
N LEU A 320 9.07 8.71 -9.26
CA LEU A 320 10.44 9.17 -9.29
C LEU A 320 10.87 9.48 -7.85
N PRO A 321 11.88 8.77 -7.31
CA PRO A 321 12.40 9.03 -5.99
C PRO A 321 12.92 10.45 -5.84
N THR A 322 12.54 11.12 -4.76
CA THR A 322 13.12 12.40 -4.37
C THR A 322 14.56 12.22 -3.88
N GLN A 323 15.32 13.32 -3.73
CA GLN A 323 16.66 13.24 -3.14
C GLN A 323 16.62 12.63 -1.72
N GLN A 324 15.54 12.89 -0.96
CA GLN A 324 15.35 12.27 0.36
C GLN A 324 15.17 10.75 0.22
N ASP A 325 14.35 10.28 -0.72
CA ASP A 325 14.16 8.84 -0.95
C ASP A 325 15.48 8.15 -1.31
N ILE A 326 16.28 8.78 -2.16
CA ILE A 326 17.60 8.28 -2.55
C ILE A 326 18.53 8.18 -1.34
N ASN A 327 18.58 9.21 -0.51
CA ASN A 327 19.41 9.26 0.71
C ASN A 327 18.96 8.21 1.74
N GLU A 328 17.66 7.88 1.78
CA GLU A 328 17.05 6.88 2.63
C GLU A 328 17.05 5.47 2.02
N GLY A 329 17.76 5.29 0.89
CA GLY A 329 17.95 4.01 0.22
C GLY A 329 16.71 3.47 -0.48
N ARG A 330 15.65 4.28 -0.66
CA ARG A 330 14.42 3.87 -1.32
C ARG A 330 14.61 3.87 -2.83
N LYS A 331 14.29 2.75 -3.46
CA LYS A 331 14.43 2.54 -4.91
C LYS A 331 13.11 1.98 -5.47
N PRO A 332 12.73 2.35 -6.72
CA PRO A 332 11.60 1.72 -7.40
C PRO A 332 11.79 0.22 -7.53
N GLY A 333 10.74 -0.55 -7.33
CA GLY A 333 10.72 -2.00 -7.46
C GLY A 333 9.88 -2.69 -6.40
N PHE A 334 9.88 -4.00 -6.40
CA PHE A 334 9.05 -4.82 -5.50
C PHE A 334 9.34 -4.53 -4.01
N GLY A 335 10.62 -4.30 -3.65
CA GLY A 335 11.00 -3.94 -2.27
C GLY A 335 10.35 -2.65 -1.77
N ALA A 336 10.15 -1.66 -2.64
CA ALA A 336 9.44 -0.44 -2.26
C ALA A 336 7.95 -0.69 -1.97
N THR A 337 7.30 -1.65 -2.64
CA THR A 337 5.91 -2.03 -2.31
C THR A 337 5.81 -2.65 -0.92
N ILE A 338 6.80 -3.44 -0.51
CA ILE A 338 6.90 -3.95 0.88
C ILE A 338 7.02 -2.79 1.86
N ASN A 339 7.87 -1.80 1.55
CA ASN A 339 8.07 -0.63 2.39
C ASN A 339 6.80 0.23 2.51
N ILE A 340 6.04 0.39 1.44
CA ILE A 340 4.76 1.11 1.46
C ILE A 340 3.75 0.40 2.35
N ILE A 341 3.63 -0.92 2.22
CA ILE A 341 2.62 -1.72 2.94
C ILE A 341 2.97 -1.86 4.41
N ASN A 342 4.19 -2.31 4.74
CA ASN A 342 4.55 -2.65 6.11
C ASN A 342 6.01 -2.30 6.47
N GLY A 343 6.55 -1.23 5.90
CA GLY A 343 7.97 -0.86 6.01
C GLY A 343 8.48 -0.72 7.44
N ALA A 344 7.70 -0.13 8.34
CA ALA A 344 8.10 0.04 9.74
C ALA A 344 8.41 -1.29 10.45
N LEU A 345 7.76 -2.38 10.06
CA LEU A 345 7.95 -3.71 10.64
C LEU A 345 8.93 -4.57 9.84
N GLU A 346 9.08 -4.35 8.53
CA GLU A 346 9.76 -5.28 7.64
C GLU A 346 11.05 -4.73 7.00
N CYS A 347 11.16 -3.40 6.80
CA CYS A 347 12.27 -2.78 6.08
C CYS A 347 13.34 -2.18 7.00
N ASN A 348 14.49 -1.79 6.43
CA ASN A 348 15.67 -1.30 7.14
C ASN A 348 16.12 -2.25 8.28
N LYS A 349 16.06 -3.54 8.01
CA LYS A 349 16.42 -4.63 8.93
C LYS A 349 17.03 -5.75 8.10
N ALA A 350 17.75 -6.65 8.77
CA ALA A 350 18.18 -7.88 8.13
C ALA A 350 16.98 -8.60 7.50
N ASP A 351 17.24 -9.23 6.35
CA ASP A 351 16.23 -10.02 5.65
C ASP A 351 15.56 -11.02 6.61
N ASN A 352 14.24 -11.07 6.57
CA ASN A 352 13.45 -11.82 7.53
C ASN A 352 12.38 -12.66 6.83
N ASP A 353 11.76 -13.58 7.56
CA ASP A 353 10.78 -14.52 7.03
C ASP A 353 9.61 -13.83 6.31
N LYS A 354 9.21 -12.61 6.74
CA LYS A 354 8.11 -11.88 6.11
C LYS A 354 8.50 -11.36 4.73
N THR A 355 9.66 -10.68 4.62
CA THR A 355 10.16 -10.19 3.33
C THR A 355 10.52 -11.34 2.40
N GLN A 356 11.06 -12.44 2.91
CA GLN A 356 11.30 -13.66 2.14
C GLN A 356 10.00 -14.28 1.61
N SER A 357 8.97 -14.35 2.45
CA SER A 357 7.65 -14.83 2.04
C SER A 357 7.05 -14.00 0.90
N ARG A 358 7.08 -12.66 0.99
CA ARG A 358 6.59 -11.78 -0.10
C ARG A 358 7.34 -12.03 -1.40
N ARG A 359 8.67 -12.12 -1.35
CA ARG A 359 9.51 -12.40 -2.53
C ARG A 359 9.27 -13.79 -3.11
N GLY A 360 9.07 -14.79 -2.25
CA GLY A 360 8.78 -16.16 -2.69
C GLY A 360 7.45 -16.25 -3.46
N PHE A 361 6.40 -15.57 -2.98
CA PHE A 361 5.16 -15.42 -3.73
C PHE A 361 5.39 -14.67 -5.06
N TYR A 362 6.12 -13.55 -5.03
CA TYR A 362 6.41 -12.78 -6.23
C TYR A 362 7.10 -13.62 -7.30
N GLN A 363 8.18 -14.31 -6.94
CA GLN A 363 8.92 -15.17 -7.86
C GLN A 363 8.05 -16.29 -8.46
N ARG A 364 7.21 -16.93 -7.65
CA ARG A 364 6.27 -17.93 -8.13
C ARG A 364 5.28 -17.35 -9.14
N TYR A 365 4.76 -16.16 -8.87
CA TYR A 365 3.74 -15.55 -9.72
C TYR A 365 4.32 -15.02 -11.03
N LEU A 366 5.55 -14.50 -11.02
CA LEU A 366 6.26 -14.18 -12.27
C LEU A 366 6.34 -15.42 -13.18
N THR A 367 6.68 -16.59 -12.62
CA THR A 367 6.77 -17.84 -13.38
C THR A 367 5.41 -18.23 -14.00
N VAL A 368 4.33 -18.24 -13.21
CA VAL A 368 2.99 -18.64 -13.72
C VAL A 368 2.44 -17.65 -14.73
N LEU A 369 2.74 -16.35 -14.58
CA LEU A 369 2.34 -15.31 -15.54
C LEU A 369 3.26 -15.26 -16.78
N ASN A 370 4.23 -16.17 -16.87
CA ASN A 370 5.20 -16.23 -17.94
C ASN A 370 5.85 -14.86 -18.19
N THR A 371 6.51 -14.35 -17.15
CA THR A 371 7.29 -13.10 -17.16
C THR A 371 8.47 -13.22 -16.22
N SER A 372 9.37 -12.23 -16.24
CA SER A 372 10.52 -12.16 -15.36
C SER A 372 10.80 -10.72 -14.92
N ASP A 373 11.52 -10.58 -13.82
CA ASP A 373 12.02 -9.30 -13.33
C ASP A 373 13.52 -9.43 -13.00
N PRO A 374 14.39 -9.48 -14.04
CA PRO A 374 15.81 -9.77 -13.88
C PRO A 374 16.58 -8.69 -13.10
N ASN A 375 16.08 -7.47 -13.11
CA ASN A 375 16.68 -6.32 -12.43
C ASN A 375 15.90 -5.93 -11.17
N CYS A 376 15.22 -6.88 -10.54
CA CYS A 376 14.35 -6.61 -9.41
C CYS A 376 15.09 -5.97 -8.24
N GLU A 377 14.72 -4.78 -7.88
CA GLU A 377 14.97 -4.22 -6.55
C GLU A 377 13.95 -4.84 -5.59
N CYS A 378 14.15 -6.13 -5.27
CA CYS A 378 13.19 -6.94 -4.55
C CYS A 378 13.31 -6.86 -3.03
N GLN A 379 14.37 -6.25 -2.51
CA GLN A 379 14.64 -6.18 -1.07
C GLN A 379 14.37 -4.77 -0.54
N CYS A 380 14.02 -4.67 0.73
CA CYS A 380 13.92 -3.40 1.43
C CYS A 380 14.75 -3.34 2.73
N ASP A 381 15.72 -4.25 2.86
CA ASP A 381 16.59 -4.38 4.04
C ASP A 381 17.43 -3.12 4.33
N LYS A 382 17.69 -2.31 3.30
CA LYS A 382 18.42 -1.03 3.37
C LYS A 382 17.53 0.20 3.14
N MET A 383 16.24 0.01 2.92
CA MET A 383 15.31 1.11 2.72
C MET A 383 14.78 1.61 4.07
N GLN A 384 15.00 2.86 4.39
CA GLN A 384 14.32 3.49 5.55
C GLN A 384 12.81 3.48 5.32
N PRO A 385 11.99 3.13 6.33
CA PRO A 385 10.54 3.23 6.23
C PRO A 385 10.11 4.64 5.86
N PHE A 386 9.06 4.75 5.08
CA PHE A 386 8.38 6.04 4.90
C PHE A 386 7.82 6.50 6.25
N LYS A 387 8.01 7.77 6.58
CA LYS A 387 7.59 8.39 7.87
C LYS A 387 6.44 9.34 7.67
#